data_1ff2379b57aad430ca22daa103348059
#
_entry.id   1ff2379b57aad430ca22daa103348059
#
_cell.length_a   1.000
_cell.length_b   1.000
_cell.length_c   1.000
_cell.angle_alpha   90.00
_cell.angle_beta   90.00
_cell.angle_gamma   90.00
#
_symmetry.space_group_name_H-M   'P 1'
#
loop_
_entity.id
_entity.type
_entity.pdbx_description
1 polymer ?
#
loop_
_entity_poly.entity_id
_entity_poly.type
_entity_poly.pdbx_seq_one_letter_code
_entity_poly.pdbx_strand_id
1 'polypeptide(L)'
;VVEPDFLIDISSLAACFTDYGHHPLAYTISRMKQRPNSQAILLGNFAGSALDDIINNPEYNLNSTISNSFREQALQFCTCQPFSAEAFIKDAQIQAEHLKEVVNVLFGTNTIDRRKGHDIKKAMLEPSFVCERLGLQGRVDLMTQDLRLLVEQKSGKNWNIENPGANKFGKHKEDHFVQLLLYFGVLRYNFGRKADDIDMHLLYSKYPASKGLLSV
;
A
#
# COMPACT_ATOMS: atom_id res chain seq x y z
N VAL A 1 -29.83 -9.73 11.63
CA VAL A 1 -28.43 -9.97 11.26
C VAL A 1 -28.41 -11.17 10.34
N VAL A 2 -28.01 -11.00 9.08
CA VAL A 2 -28.05 -12.07 8.07
C VAL A 2 -26.82 -12.97 8.21
N GLU A 3 -25.65 -12.38 8.48
CA GLU A 3 -24.38 -13.08 8.69
C GLU A 3 -23.64 -12.43 9.86
N PRO A 4 -23.80 -12.95 11.08
CA PRO A 4 -23.19 -12.36 12.28
C PRO A 4 -21.66 -12.43 12.26
N ASP A 5 -21.08 -13.38 11.53
CA ASP A 5 -19.62 -13.59 11.45
C ASP A 5 -18.97 -12.88 10.24
N PHE A 6 -19.73 -12.00 9.56
CA PHE A 6 -19.20 -11.24 8.44
C PHE A 6 -18.19 -10.21 8.92
N LEU A 7 -16.95 -10.32 8.41
CA LEU A 7 -15.88 -9.36 8.69
C LEU A 7 -15.80 -8.34 7.57
N ILE A 8 -15.73 -7.06 7.96
CA ILE A 8 -15.62 -5.94 7.03
C ILE A 8 -14.16 -5.81 6.58
N ASP A 9 -13.96 -5.72 5.28
CA ASP A 9 -12.65 -5.45 4.70
C ASP A 9 -12.17 -4.04 5.05
N ILE A 10 -10.93 -3.94 5.57
CA ILE A 10 -10.35 -2.68 6.05
C ILE A 10 -10.26 -1.63 4.94
N SER A 11 -9.86 -2.01 3.72
CA SER A 11 -9.73 -1.06 2.61
C SER A 11 -11.09 -0.52 2.17
N SER A 12 -12.12 -1.36 2.20
CA SER A 12 -13.51 -0.97 1.90
C SER A 12 -14.10 -0.06 2.97
N LEU A 13 -13.78 -0.30 4.24
CA LEU A 13 -14.18 0.58 5.33
C LEU A 13 -13.47 1.94 5.24
N ALA A 14 -12.16 1.94 5.02
CA ALA A 14 -11.37 3.15 4.87
C ALA A 14 -11.86 4.04 3.71
N ALA A 15 -12.28 3.43 2.60
CA ALA A 15 -12.85 4.16 1.46
C ALA A 15 -14.15 4.92 1.78
N CYS A 16 -14.76 4.68 2.92
CA CYS A 16 -15.90 5.47 3.41
C CYS A 16 -15.50 6.83 4.00
N PHE A 17 -14.21 7.05 4.25
CA PHE A 17 -13.67 8.28 4.80
C PHE A 17 -13.04 9.11 3.68
N THR A 18 -13.73 10.16 3.28
CA THR A 18 -13.29 11.08 2.25
C THR A 18 -13.67 12.51 2.64
N ASP A 19 -12.85 13.49 2.26
CA ASP A 19 -13.09 14.90 2.48
C ASP A 19 -13.41 15.27 3.94
N TYR A 20 -12.71 14.57 4.88
CA TYR A 20 -12.86 14.74 6.33
C TYR A 20 -14.29 14.52 6.86
N GLY A 21 -14.99 13.63 6.19
CA GLY A 21 -16.30 13.11 6.57
C GLY A 21 -16.34 11.59 6.48
N HIS A 22 -17.50 11.03 6.76
CA HIS A 22 -17.74 9.61 6.56
C HIS A 22 -19.02 9.39 5.75
N HIS A 23 -18.94 8.47 4.81
CA HIS A 23 -20.01 8.16 3.88
C HIS A 23 -20.32 6.65 3.91
N PRO A 24 -21.09 6.17 4.91
CA PRO A 24 -21.30 4.72 5.10
C PRO A 24 -21.96 4.03 3.90
N LEU A 25 -22.76 4.76 3.11
CA LEU A 25 -23.34 4.24 1.88
C LEU A 25 -22.28 3.94 0.80
N ALA A 26 -21.08 4.55 0.87
CA ALA A 26 -19.99 4.28 -0.05
C ALA A 26 -19.57 2.81 -0.02
N TYR A 27 -19.63 2.15 1.15
CA TYR A 27 -19.39 0.72 1.28
C TYR A 27 -20.35 -0.10 0.40
N THR A 28 -21.65 0.12 0.56
CA THR A 28 -22.69 -0.59 -0.19
C THR A 28 -22.58 -0.32 -1.70
N ILE A 29 -22.40 0.95 -2.08
CA ILE A 29 -22.26 1.36 -3.48
C ILE A 29 -21.02 0.72 -4.11
N SER A 30 -19.89 0.67 -3.39
CA SER A 30 -18.65 0.08 -3.90
C SER A 30 -18.77 -1.42 -4.16
N ARG A 31 -19.62 -2.13 -3.42
CA ARG A 31 -19.90 -3.56 -3.61
C ARG A 31 -20.78 -3.83 -4.83
N MET A 32 -21.63 -2.89 -5.20
CA MET A 32 -22.52 -2.99 -6.37
C MET A 32 -21.87 -2.51 -7.66
N LYS A 33 -20.86 -1.64 -7.55
CA LYS A 33 -20.20 -1.04 -8.71
C LYS A 33 -19.21 -2.01 -9.34
N GLN A 34 -19.36 -2.25 -10.64
CA GLN A 34 -18.33 -2.93 -11.43
C GLN A 34 -17.04 -2.10 -11.43
N ARG A 35 -15.93 -2.77 -11.21
CA ARG A 35 -14.59 -2.16 -11.31
C ARG A 35 -14.01 -2.46 -12.69
N PRO A 36 -14.06 -1.52 -13.64
CA PRO A 36 -13.42 -1.72 -14.93
C PRO A 36 -11.91 -1.80 -14.77
N ASN A 37 -11.26 -2.60 -15.61
CA ASN A 37 -9.81 -2.60 -15.70
C ASN A 37 -9.32 -1.23 -16.15
N SER A 38 -8.26 -0.74 -15.53
CA SER A 38 -7.62 0.52 -15.91
C SER A 38 -6.10 0.38 -15.81
N GLN A 39 -5.38 1.17 -16.60
CA GLN A 39 -3.91 1.19 -16.54
C GLN A 39 -3.39 1.51 -15.14
N ALA A 40 -4.12 2.34 -14.37
CA ALA A 40 -3.76 2.65 -12.98
C ALA A 40 -3.85 1.43 -12.06
N ILE A 41 -4.86 0.56 -12.23
CA ILE A 41 -5.00 -0.69 -11.47
C ILE A 41 -3.86 -1.65 -11.83
N LEU A 42 -3.59 -1.83 -13.12
CA LEU A 42 -2.48 -2.68 -13.60
C LEU A 42 -1.13 -2.21 -13.08
N LEU A 43 -0.91 -0.89 -13.04
CA LEU A 43 0.29 -0.30 -12.48
C LEU A 43 0.37 -0.51 -10.96
N GLY A 44 -0.77 -0.51 -10.25
CA GLY A 44 -0.85 -0.86 -8.84
C GLY A 44 -0.44 -2.29 -8.57
N ASN A 45 -0.97 -3.23 -9.35
CA ASN A 45 -0.61 -4.64 -9.24
C ASN A 45 0.88 -4.86 -9.54
N PHE A 46 1.40 -4.22 -10.60
CA PHE A 46 2.84 -4.24 -10.91
C PHE A 46 3.68 -3.72 -9.75
N ALA A 47 3.29 -2.60 -9.14
CA ALA A 47 4.05 -2.00 -8.04
C ALA A 47 4.08 -2.90 -6.79
N GLY A 48 2.99 -3.63 -6.50
CA GLY A 48 2.98 -4.68 -5.47
C GLY A 48 3.97 -5.79 -5.79
N SER A 49 3.86 -6.42 -6.98
CA SER A 49 4.80 -7.47 -7.41
C SER A 49 6.26 -6.99 -7.45
N ALA A 50 6.50 -5.74 -7.84
CA ALA A 50 7.85 -5.17 -7.84
C ALA A 50 8.42 -5.01 -6.43
N LEU A 51 7.61 -4.60 -5.45
CA LEU A 51 8.02 -4.53 -4.04
C LEU A 51 8.41 -5.92 -3.53
N ASP A 52 7.60 -6.93 -3.84
CA ASP A 52 7.83 -8.32 -3.45
C ASP A 52 9.13 -8.85 -4.05
N ASP A 53 9.35 -8.63 -5.34
CA ASP A 53 10.58 -9.04 -6.03
C ASP A 53 11.82 -8.34 -5.47
N ILE A 54 11.74 -7.03 -5.18
CA ILE A 54 12.88 -6.25 -4.64
C ILE A 54 13.26 -6.77 -3.24
N ILE A 55 12.29 -7.14 -2.41
CA ILE A 55 12.55 -7.61 -1.04
C ILE A 55 13.09 -9.05 -1.06
N ASN A 56 12.54 -9.92 -1.89
CA ASN A 56 12.84 -11.36 -1.88
C ASN A 56 14.03 -11.74 -2.77
N ASN A 57 14.35 -10.93 -3.79
CA ASN A 57 15.38 -11.27 -4.77
C ASN A 57 16.53 -10.26 -4.76
N PRO A 58 17.70 -10.63 -4.22
CA PRO A 58 18.89 -9.76 -4.26
C PRO A 58 19.33 -9.38 -5.68
N GLU A 59 19.05 -10.24 -6.68
CA GLU A 59 19.36 -10.03 -8.09
C GLU A 59 18.13 -9.51 -8.88
N TYR A 60 17.36 -8.63 -8.26
CA TYR A 60 16.16 -8.08 -8.86
C TYR A 60 16.37 -7.59 -10.30
N ASN A 61 15.56 -8.10 -11.22
CA ASN A 61 15.57 -7.74 -12.63
C ASN A 61 14.23 -7.14 -13.06
N LEU A 62 14.22 -5.84 -13.28
CA LEU A 62 13.03 -5.10 -13.69
C LEU A 62 12.35 -5.63 -14.95
N ASN A 63 13.13 -6.01 -15.98
CA ASN A 63 12.57 -6.51 -17.23
C ASN A 63 11.84 -7.84 -17.02
N SER A 64 12.35 -8.68 -16.12
CA SER A 64 11.70 -9.93 -15.73
C SER A 64 10.36 -9.65 -15.03
N THR A 65 10.35 -8.74 -14.06
CA THR A 65 9.13 -8.36 -13.34
C THR A 65 8.08 -7.77 -14.28
N ILE A 66 8.47 -6.89 -15.21
CA ILE A 66 7.56 -6.34 -16.23
C ILE A 66 7.00 -7.46 -17.11
N SER A 67 7.87 -8.38 -17.60
CA SER A 67 7.43 -9.49 -18.45
C SER A 67 6.48 -10.43 -17.72
N ASN A 68 6.76 -10.74 -16.46
CA ASN A 68 5.89 -11.56 -15.62
C ASN A 68 4.53 -10.88 -15.38
N SER A 69 4.51 -9.58 -15.10
CA SER A 69 3.27 -8.81 -14.93
C SER A 69 2.38 -8.92 -16.19
N PHE A 70 2.95 -8.79 -17.39
CA PHE A 70 2.20 -8.97 -18.64
C PHE A 70 1.66 -10.40 -18.82
N ARG A 71 2.41 -11.41 -18.40
CA ARG A 71 1.97 -12.82 -18.50
C ARG A 71 0.88 -13.15 -17.51
N GLU A 72 1.07 -12.80 -16.24
CA GLU A 72 0.13 -13.10 -15.15
C GLU A 72 -1.19 -12.38 -15.30
N GLN A 73 -1.16 -11.17 -15.84
CA GLN A 73 -2.33 -10.31 -15.97
C GLN A 73 -2.75 -10.11 -17.43
N ALA A 74 -2.40 -11.07 -18.32
CA ALA A 74 -2.62 -10.93 -19.76
C ALA A 74 -4.07 -10.55 -20.12
N LEU A 75 -5.06 -11.18 -19.50
CA LEU A 75 -6.47 -10.87 -19.74
C LEU A 75 -6.82 -9.46 -19.33
N GLN A 76 -6.33 -9.00 -18.19
CA GLN A 76 -6.57 -7.64 -17.70
C GLN A 76 -5.94 -6.60 -18.62
N PHE A 77 -4.73 -6.85 -19.14
CA PHE A 77 -4.09 -5.98 -20.12
C PHE A 77 -4.88 -5.92 -21.44
N CYS A 78 -5.34 -7.07 -21.95
CA CYS A 78 -6.15 -7.12 -23.17
C CYS A 78 -7.50 -6.42 -23.06
N THR A 79 -8.09 -6.43 -21.86
CA THR A 79 -9.41 -5.80 -21.61
C THR A 79 -9.32 -4.36 -21.11
N CYS A 80 -8.12 -3.84 -20.87
CA CYS A 80 -7.90 -2.47 -20.44
C CYS A 80 -8.01 -1.49 -21.60
N GLN A 81 -8.97 -0.59 -21.55
CA GLN A 81 -9.16 0.43 -22.57
C GLN A 81 -9.47 1.80 -21.93
N PRO A 82 -8.72 2.88 -22.30
CA PRO A 82 -7.54 2.88 -23.15
C PRO A 82 -6.30 2.31 -22.45
N PHE A 83 -5.37 1.67 -23.18
CA PHE A 83 -4.11 1.17 -22.69
C PHE A 83 -2.95 1.59 -23.60
N SER A 84 -1.86 2.08 -23.00
CA SER A 84 -0.60 2.39 -23.68
C SER A 84 0.53 1.59 -23.03
N ALA A 85 1.06 0.61 -23.75
CA ALA A 85 2.17 -0.21 -23.26
C ALA A 85 3.43 0.64 -22.99
N GLU A 86 3.74 1.61 -23.85
CA GLU A 86 4.89 2.50 -23.67
C GLU A 86 4.77 3.32 -22.38
N ALA A 87 3.61 3.97 -22.17
CA ALA A 87 3.35 4.74 -20.96
C ALA A 87 3.38 3.85 -19.71
N PHE A 88 2.81 2.63 -19.79
CA PHE A 88 2.84 1.67 -18.69
C PHE A 88 4.27 1.28 -18.32
N ILE A 89 5.10 0.89 -19.29
CA ILE A 89 6.50 0.47 -19.06
C ILE A 89 7.30 1.61 -18.44
N LYS A 90 7.15 2.83 -18.95
CA LYS A 90 7.82 4.01 -18.40
C LYS A 90 7.43 4.28 -16.95
N ASP A 91 6.14 4.25 -16.65
CA ASP A 91 5.64 4.47 -15.28
C ASP A 91 6.08 3.33 -14.33
N ALA A 92 6.10 2.08 -14.84
CA ALA A 92 6.57 0.91 -14.11
C ALA A 92 8.07 1.03 -13.74
N GLN A 93 8.90 1.49 -14.68
CA GLN A 93 10.33 1.72 -14.45
C GLN A 93 10.56 2.75 -13.35
N ILE A 94 9.88 3.90 -13.43
CA ILE A 94 9.98 4.97 -12.43
C ILE A 94 9.55 4.46 -11.05
N GLN A 95 8.42 3.74 -10.96
CA GLN A 95 7.95 3.22 -9.68
C GLN A 95 8.89 2.18 -9.08
N ALA A 96 9.47 1.31 -9.90
CA ALA A 96 10.44 0.32 -9.43
C ALA A 96 11.72 0.97 -8.87
N GLU A 97 12.20 2.06 -9.47
CA GLU A 97 13.33 2.84 -8.94
C GLU A 97 12.99 3.45 -7.59
N HIS A 98 11.81 4.07 -7.45
CA HIS A 98 11.37 4.63 -6.19
C HIS A 98 11.19 3.56 -5.10
N LEU A 99 10.67 2.37 -5.45
CA LEU A 99 10.54 1.26 -4.52
C LEU A 99 11.90 0.77 -4.01
N LYS A 100 12.92 0.70 -4.88
CA LYS A 100 14.30 0.39 -4.45
C LYS A 100 14.85 1.41 -3.46
N GLU A 101 14.61 2.70 -3.70
CA GLU A 101 14.99 3.75 -2.75
C GLU A 101 14.32 3.54 -1.39
N VAL A 102 13.01 3.26 -1.39
CA VAL A 102 12.25 3.03 -0.16
C VAL A 102 12.74 1.80 0.60
N VAL A 103 12.98 0.69 -0.08
CA VAL A 103 13.52 -0.53 0.55
C VAL A 103 14.88 -0.23 1.18
N ASN A 104 15.75 0.53 0.50
CA ASN A 104 17.03 0.97 1.06
C ASN A 104 16.87 1.88 2.28
N VAL A 105 15.86 2.75 2.31
CA VAL A 105 15.58 3.61 3.48
C VAL A 105 15.06 2.80 4.66
N LEU A 106 14.13 1.86 4.44
CA LEU A 106 13.50 1.09 5.50
C LEU A 106 14.42 -0.01 6.08
N PHE A 107 15.23 -0.65 5.23
CA PHE A 107 16.03 -1.83 5.58
C PHE A 107 17.55 -1.60 5.47
N GLY A 108 17.96 -0.49 4.89
CA GLY A 108 19.39 -0.18 4.72
C GLY A 108 20.07 0.24 6.03
N THR A 109 21.40 0.03 6.08
CA THR A 109 22.27 0.46 7.17
C THR A 109 22.65 1.94 7.00
N ASN A 110 21.71 2.84 6.86
CA ASN A 110 22.05 4.26 6.74
C ASN A 110 22.56 4.82 8.07
N THR A 111 23.86 5.07 8.10
CA THR A 111 24.68 5.56 9.23
C THR A 111 24.38 7.00 9.67
N ILE A 112 23.49 7.73 8.97
CA ILE A 112 23.21 9.14 9.25
C ILE A 112 22.12 9.33 10.31
N ASP A 113 21.12 8.47 10.31
CA ASP A 113 20.11 8.43 11.38
C ASP A 113 20.35 7.16 12.20
N ARG A 114 20.76 7.29 13.46
CA ARG A 114 21.08 6.19 14.37
C ARG A 114 19.87 5.30 14.74
N ARG A 115 18.78 5.41 14.05
CA ARG A 115 17.67 4.46 14.08
C ARG A 115 18.11 3.22 13.31
N LYS A 116 18.23 2.09 14.00
CA LYS A 116 18.50 0.81 13.35
C LYS A 116 17.41 0.58 12.30
N GLY A 117 17.80 0.47 11.04
CA GLY A 117 16.91 0.02 9.99
C GLY A 117 16.29 -1.33 10.36
N HIS A 118 15.13 -1.61 9.81
CA HIS A 118 14.47 -2.90 10.04
C HIS A 118 15.27 -4.03 9.36
N ASP A 119 15.16 -5.24 9.87
CA ASP A 119 15.80 -6.42 9.28
C ASP A 119 14.95 -6.93 8.10
N ILE A 120 15.48 -6.85 6.88
CA ILE A 120 14.80 -7.30 5.67
C ILE A 120 14.41 -8.79 5.72
N LYS A 121 15.18 -9.62 6.45
CA LYS A 121 14.88 -11.05 6.62
C LYS A 121 13.60 -11.28 7.43
N LYS A 122 13.15 -10.29 8.17
CA LYS A 122 11.90 -10.30 8.92
C LYS A 122 10.71 -9.71 8.13
N ALA A 123 10.94 -9.25 6.92
CA ALA A 123 9.87 -8.72 6.09
C ALA A 123 8.82 -9.81 5.81
N MET A 124 7.58 -9.45 5.97
CA MET A 124 6.40 -10.24 5.57
C MET A 124 5.62 -9.41 4.56
N LEU A 125 5.38 -10.01 3.41
CA LEU A 125 4.66 -9.41 2.31
C LEU A 125 3.21 -9.89 2.34
N GLU A 126 2.30 -8.96 2.14
CA GLU A 126 0.86 -9.21 2.08
C GLU A 126 0.29 -10.06 3.26
N PRO A 127 0.74 -9.86 4.54
CA PRO A 127 0.16 -10.59 5.65
C PRO A 127 -1.32 -10.25 5.82
N SER A 128 -2.13 -11.30 5.98
CA SER A 128 -3.57 -11.16 6.19
C SER A 128 -3.91 -11.14 7.68
N PHE A 129 -4.86 -10.29 8.04
CA PHE A 129 -5.34 -10.12 9.41
C PHE A 129 -6.83 -10.37 9.52
N VAL A 130 -7.19 -10.94 10.66
CA VAL A 130 -8.57 -11.09 11.12
C VAL A 130 -8.64 -10.57 12.55
N CYS A 131 -9.59 -9.71 12.84
CA CYS A 131 -9.88 -9.22 14.18
C CYS A 131 -11.38 -9.28 14.44
N GLU A 132 -11.81 -10.36 15.09
CA GLU A 132 -13.23 -10.60 15.41
C GLU A 132 -13.80 -9.50 16.33
N ARG A 133 -12.99 -9.01 17.28
CA ARG A 133 -13.38 -7.94 18.20
C ARG A 133 -13.77 -6.65 17.52
N LEU A 134 -13.10 -6.34 16.42
CA LEU A 134 -13.37 -5.15 15.62
C LEU A 134 -14.30 -5.44 14.43
N GLY A 135 -14.58 -6.73 14.17
CA GLY A 135 -15.32 -7.15 12.98
C GLY A 135 -14.57 -6.84 11.67
N LEU A 136 -13.25 -6.84 11.70
CA LEU A 136 -12.40 -6.40 10.59
C LEU A 136 -11.52 -7.53 10.07
N GLN A 137 -11.28 -7.49 8.77
CA GLN A 137 -10.27 -8.28 8.08
C GLN A 137 -9.54 -7.42 7.04
N GLY A 138 -8.33 -7.80 6.70
CA GLY A 138 -7.58 -7.10 5.66
C GLY A 138 -6.20 -7.69 5.42
N ARG A 139 -5.52 -7.16 4.42
CA ARG A 139 -4.18 -7.54 4.03
C ARG A 139 -3.36 -6.28 3.86
N VAL A 140 -2.29 -6.15 4.63
CA VAL A 140 -1.35 -5.04 4.53
C VAL A 140 -0.24 -5.39 3.55
N ASP A 141 0.33 -4.41 2.85
CA ASP A 141 1.29 -4.70 1.80
C ASP A 141 2.64 -5.18 2.35
N LEU A 142 3.14 -4.56 3.42
CA LEU A 142 4.42 -4.94 4.03
C LEU A 142 4.40 -4.74 5.54
N MET A 143 4.92 -5.73 6.26
CA MET A 143 5.12 -5.68 7.71
C MET A 143 6.38 -6.46 8.09
N THR A 144 6.93 -6.23 9.29
CA THR A 144 7.96 -7.11 9.86
C THR A 144 7.39 -8.10 10.87
N GLN A 145 8.00 -9.30 10.98
CA GLN A 145 7.57 -10.37 11.89
C GLN A 145 7.56 -9.94 13.36
N ASP A 146 8.43 -8.99 13.74
CA ASP A 146 8.46 -8.42 15.08
C ASP A 146 7.41 -7.32 15.29
N LEU A 147 6.57 -7.06 14.29
CA LEU A 147 5.48 -6.07 14.31
C LEU A 147 5.98 -4.65 14.61
N ARG A 148 7.18 -4.28 14.15
CA ARG A 148 7.76 -2.96 14.35
C ARG A 148 7.67 -2.06 13.15
N LEU A 149 7.39 -2.60 11.98
CA LEU A 149 7.20 -1.87 10.74
C LEU A 149 5.85 -2.24 10.14
N LEU A 150 5.10 -1.25 9.69
CA LEU A 150 3.84 -1.39 8.98
C LEU A 150 3.83 -0.42 7.81
N VAL A 151 3.71 -0.93 6.60
CA VAL A 151 3.69 -0.11 5.38
C VAL A 151 2.49 -0.47 4.51
N GLU A 152 1.74 0.54 4.13
CA GLU A 152 0.66 0.44 3.15
C GLU A 152 1.09 1.16 1.88
N GLN A 153 1.10 0.46 0.74
CA GLN A 153 1.56 0.97 -0.54
C GLN A 153 0.42 1.48 -1.41
N LYS A 154 0.65 2.58 -2.09
CA LYS A 154 -0.25 3.17 -3.08
C LYS A 154 0.53 3.60 -4.33
N SER A 155 0.09 3.16 -5.50
CA SER A 155 0.73 3.48 -6.80
C SER A 155 0.20 4.75 -7.45
N GLY A 156 -0.91 5.28 -6.94
CA GLY A 156 -1.62 6.40 -7.52
C GLY A 156 -1.06 7.78 -7.18
N LYS A 157 -1.58 8.80 -7.87
CA LYS A 157 -1.30 10.20 -7.54
C LYS A 157 -1.85 10.57 -6.16
N ASN A 158 -1.11 11.41 -5.47
CA ASN A 158 -1.57 12.06 -4.25
C ASN A 158 -1.45 13.59 -4.42
N TRP A 159 -2.62 14.24 -4.55
CA TRP A 159 -2.69 15.69 -4.73
C TRP A 159 -2.04 16.47 -3.59
N ASN A 160 -2.12 15.97 -2.37
CA ASN A 160 -1.55 16.62 -1.18
C ASN A 160 -0.01 16.63 -1.21
N ILE A 161 0.61 15.64 -1.86
CA ILE A 161 2.06 15.61 -2.08
C ILE A 161 2.46 16.61 -3.17
N GLU A 162 1.65 16.72 -4.23
CA GLU A 162 1.90 17.62 -5.35
C GLU A 162 1.66 19.09 -4.98
N ASN A 163 0.78 19.35 -3.98
CA ASN A 163 0.40 20.68 -3.52
C ASN A 163 0.59 20.83 -2.00
N PRO A 164 1.84 20.85 -1.52
CA PRO A 164 2.12 20.97 -0.10
C PRO A 164 1.60 22.31 0.45
N GLY A 165 0.86 22.26 1.53
CA GLY A 165 0.25 23.43 2.17
C GLY A 165 -1.20 23.71 1.77
N ALA A 166 -1.73 23.07 0.76
CA ALA A 166 -3.15 23.20 0.40
C ALA A 166 -4.07 22.42 1.37
N ASN A 167 -3.52 21.47 2.11
CA ASN A 167 -4.24 20.64 3.06
C ASN A 167 -3.78 20.90 4.50
N LYS A 168 -4.72 21.21 5.41
CA LYS A 168 -4.46 21.44 6.84
C LYS A 168 -4.00 20.17 7.59
N PHE A 169 -4.30 18.99 7.05
CA PHE A 169 -4.08 17.69 7.70
C PHE A 169 -2.84 16.94 7.17
N GLY A 170 -1.97 17.63 6.42
CA GLY A 170 -0.71 17.08 5.94
C GLY A 170 -0.77 16.48 4.53
N LYS A 171 0.19 15.62 4.22
CA LYS A 171 0.37 15.05 2.88
C LYS A 171 -0.44 13.78 2.63
N HIS A 172 -1.05 13.20 3.65
CA HIS A 172 -1.80 11.95 3.54
C HIS A 172 -3.15 12.17 2.85
N LYS A 173 -3.62 11.17 2.12
CA LYS A 173 -5.04 11.07 1.80
C LYS A 173 -5.77 10.47 3.01
N GLU A 174 -6.95 10.99 3.32
CA GLU A 174 -7.70 10.59 4.49
C GLU A 174 -8.02 9.09 4.51
N ASP A 175 -8.56 8.57 3.43
CA ASP A 175 -8.89 7.14 3.28
C ASP A 175 -7.68 6.22 3.47
N HIS A 176 -6.53 6.59 2.92
CA HIS A 176 -5.28 5.82 3.10
C HIS A 176 -4.75 5.90 4.53
N PHE A 177 -4.86 7.09 5.16
CA PHE A 177 -4.47 7.28 6.55
C PHE A 177 -5.36 6.44 7.49
N VAL A 178 -6.68 6.48 7.29
CA VAL A 178 -7.65 5.68 8.05
C VAL A 178 -7.37 4.19 7.85
N GLN A 179 -7.05 3.75 6.64
CA GLN A 179 -6.70 2.36 6.37
C GLN A 179 -5.52 1.90 7.23
N LEU A 180 -4.46 2.69 7.29
CA LEU A 180 -3.29 2.37 8.11
C LEU A 180 -3.62 2.36 9.61
N LEU A 181 -4.44 3.31 10.10
CA LEU A 181 -4.91 3.32 11.48
C LEU A 181 -5.77 2.10 11.84
N LEU A 182 -6.58 1.60 10.92
CA LEU A 182 -7.37 0.39 11.13
C LEU A 182 -6.47 -0.85 11.24
N TYR A 183 -5.43 -0.98 10.42
CA TYR A 183 -4.43 -2.03 10.59
C TYR A 183 -3.71 -1.92 11.94
N PHE A 184 -3.32 -0.72 12.33
CA PHE A 184 -2.77 -0.50 13.67
C PHE A 184 -3.74 -0.92 14.77
N GLY A 185 -5.03 -0.59 14.64
CA GLY A 185 -6.08 -1.02 15.55
C GLY A 185 -6.12 -2.55 15.71
N VAL A 186 -6.03 -3.28 14.60
CA VAL A 186 -5.94 -4.77 14.61
C VAL A 186 -4.68 -5.25 15.36
N LEU A 187 -3.51 -4.65 15.09
CA LEU A 187 -2.26 -5.00 15.78
C LEU A 187 -2.35 -4.72 17.28
N ARG A 188 -2.98 -3.62 17.66
CA ARG A 188 -3.20 -3.27 19.06
C ARG A 188 -4.09 -4.29 19.78
N TYR A 189 -5.22 -4.67 19.16
CA TYR A 189 -6.16 -5.61 19.77
C TYR A 189 -5.67 -7.05 19.79
N ASN A 190 -5.05 -7.51 18.72
CA ASN A 190 -4.61 -8.90 18.62
C ASN A 190 -3.28 -9.15 19.32
N PHE A 191 -2.36 -8.17 19.33
CA PHE A 191 -0.97 -8.34 19.76
C PHE A 191 -0.55 -7.36 20.87
N GLY A 192 -1.44 -6.50 21.36
CA GLY A 192 -1.16 -5.54 22.43
C GLY A 192 -0.15 -4.45 22.08
N ARG A 193 0.07 -4.16 20.79
CA ARG A 193 1.05 -3.17 20.33
C ARG A 193 0.62 -1.74 20.66
N LYS A 194 1.59 -0.88 20.97
CA LYS A 194 1.41 0.55 21.16
C LYS A 194 1.90 1.31 19.94
N ALA A 195 1.42 2.54 19.74
CA ALA A 195 1.81 3.36 18.60
C ALA A 195 3.33 3.64 18.57
N ASP A 196 3.92 3.88 19.74
CA ASP A 196 5.37 4.16 19.87
C ASP A 196 6.26 2.95 19.57
N ASP A 197 5.67 1.75 19.46
CA ASP A 197 6.42 0.51 19.21
C ASP A 197 6.47 0.16 17.70
N ILE A 198 5.74 0.89 16.86
CA ILE A 198 5.55 0.57 15.43
C ILE A 198 5.87 1.78 14.56
N ASP A 199 6.79 1.62 13.63
CA ASP A 199 7.02 2.59 12.56
C ASP A 199 5.97 2.36 11.47
N MET A 200 5.05 3.31 11.32
CA MET A 200 3.95 3.25 10.37
C MET A 200 4.19 4.17 9.18
N HIS A 201 4.06 3.65 7.98
CA HIS A 201 4.29 4.42 6.77
C HIS A 201 3.21 4.21 5.71
N LEU A 202 2.82 5.32 5.06
CA LEU A 202 2.14 5.31 3.76
C LEU A 202 3.18 5.49 2.68
N LEU A 203 3.26 4.54 1.77
CA LEU A 203 4.19 4.55 0.65
C LEU A 203 3.46 4.86 -0.65
N TYR A 204 3.74 6.02 -1.23
CA TYR A 204 3.26 6.39 -2.57
C TYR A 204 4.38 6.15 -3.58
N SER A 205 4.38 4.98 -4.22
CA SER A 205 5.44 4.52 -5.13
C SER A 205 5.64 5.39 -6.39
N LYS A 206 4.65 6.21 -6.72
CA LYS A 206 4.77 7.20 -7.79
C LYS A 206 5.83 8.28 -7.52
N TYR A 207 6.21 8.50 -6.27
CA TYR A 207 7.13 9.56 -5.84
C TYR A 207 8.40 8.96 -5.25
N PRO A 208 9.55 9.66 -5.36
CA PRO A 208 10.80 9.21 -4.72
C PRO A 208 10.62 9.11 -3.20
N ALA A 209 11.45 8.30 -2.55
CA ALA A 209 11.34 8.00 -1.12
C ALA A 209 11.21 9.26 -0.23
N SER A 210 11.96 10.32 -0.55
CA SER A 210 11.94 11.60 0.19
C SER A 210 10.58 12.33 0.19
N LYS A 211 9.70 12.00 -0.76
CA LYS A 211 8.37 12.61 -0.89
C LYS A 211 7.24 11.60 -0.72
N GLY A 212 7.48 10.36 -1.13
CA GLY A 212 6.47 9.31 -1.20
C GLY A 212 6.38 8.44 0.04
N LEU A 213 7.43 8.34 0.86
CA LEU A 213 7.40 7.60 2.12
C LEU A 213 6.99 8.56 3.25
N LEU A 214 5.74 8.46 3.68
CA LEU A 214 5.16 9.34 4.70
C LEU A 214 5.02 8.57 6.02
N SER A 215 5.70 9.02 7.06
CA SER A 215 5.51 8.52 8.43
C SER A 215 4.15 8.99 9.00
N VAL A 216 3.52 8.15 9.79
CA VAL A 216 2.21 8.36 10.44
C VAL A 216 2.36 8.28 11.94
#